data_f9a5196ec80752bc2ac5600ff60a5b65
#
_entry.id   f9a5196ec80752bc2ac5600ff60a5b65
#
_cell.length_a   1.000
_cell.length_b   1.000
_cell.length_c   1.000
_cell.angle_alpha   90.00
_cell.angle_beta   90.00
_cell.angle_gamma   90.00
#
_symmetry.space_group_name_H-M   'P 1'
#
loop_
_entity.id
_entity.type
_entity.pdbx_description
1 polymer ?
#
loop_
_entity_poly.entity_id
_entity_poly.type
_entity_poly.pdbx_seq_one_letter_code
_entity_poly.pdbx_strand_id
1 'polypeptide(L)'
;QGLAAALISDDVRASLMRLPDAPVRILVFEWSGQDYQRVLIPWTDITSPSRLKAVSEQLRSTTRRQAPPTTALGQAIQVGAGFLNQQPDCWKRTLDISGDGKNNTGPEPHHVNSPEKIGDIVINALIIGVDATSRLSHAELSIAELTAYFAHRVLAGPDAFSEVAIGFDDYERAMSRKLLRELEFLSMSQSDQ
;
A
#
# COMPACT_ATOMS: atom_id res chain seq x y z
N GLN A 1 -5.37 -8.60 8.31
CA GLN A 1 -5.23 -8.34 9.77
C GLN A 1 -4.01 -7.46 10.07
N GLY A 2 -2.84 -7.70 9.47
CA GLY A 2 -1.61 -6.92 9.71
C GLY A 2 -1.75 -5.42 9.44
N LEU A 3 -2.40 -5.00 8.33
CA LEU A 3 -2.69 -3.59 8.09
C LEU A 3 -3.54 -2.96 9.21
N ALA A 4 -4.55 -3.69 9.69
CA ALA A 4 -5.41 -3.22 10.78
C ALA A 4 -4.63 -2.98 12.08
N ALA A 5 -3.65 -3.83 12.37
CA ALA A 5 -2.78 -3.69 13.54
C ALA A 5 -1.78 -2.55 13.35
N ALA A 6 -1.16 -2.44 12.17
CA ALA A 6 -0.22 -1.36 11.86
C ALA A 6 -0.87 0.04 11.98
N LEU A 7 -2.11 0.22 11.48
CA LEU A 7 -2.83 1.48 11.54
C LEU A 7 -3.08 1.99 12.97
N ILE A 8 -3.28 1.08 13.94
CA ILE A 8 -3.55 1.46 15.35
C ILE A 8 -2.32 1.38 16.25
N SER A 9 -1.13 1.07 15.71
CA SER A 9 0.12 1.14 16.46
C SER A 9 0.32 2.56 17.01
N ASP A 10 0.95 2.68 18.18
CA ASP A 10 1.05 3.97 18.87
C ASP A 10 1.72 5.05 18.01
N ASP A 11 2.80 4.70 17.32
CA ASP A 11 3.58 5.64 16.50
C ASP A 11 2.80 6.08 15.26
N VAL A 12 2.17 5.15 14.53
CA VAL A 12 1.38 5.47 13.33
C VAL A 12 0.16 6.31 13.72
N ARG A 13 -0.54 5.94 14.80
CA ARG A 13 -1.67 6.70 15.31
C ARG A 13 -1.26 8.12 15.71
N ALA A 14 -0.13 8.28 16.43
CA ALA A 14 0.37 9.59 16.83
C ALA A 14 0.73 10.45 15.61
N SER A 15 1.35 9.86 14.58
CA SER A 15 1.73 10.58 13.35
C SER A 15 0.50 11.01 12.55
N LEU A 16 -0.51 10.16 12.41
CA LEU A 16 -1.78 10.49 11.75
C LEU A 16 -2.52 11.65 12.43
N MET A 17 -2.44 11.74 13.78
CA MET A 17 -3.13 12.78 14.55
C MET A 17 -2.36 14.11 14.60
N ARG A 18 -1.15 14.18 14.08
CA ARG A 18 -0.38 15.44 14.01
C ARG A 18 -0.78 16.35 12.84
N LEU A 19 -1.64 15.91 11.96
CA LEU A 19 -2.10 16.63 10.78
C LEU A 19 -3.58 17.09 10.93
N PRO A 20 -3.89 18.00 11.88
CA PRO A 20 -5.28 18.34 12.22
C PRO A 20 -6.00 19.10 11.10
N ASP A 21 -5.27 19.96 10.37
CA ASP A 21 -5.83 20.83 9.34
C ASP A 21 -5.99 20.15 7.98
N ALA A 22 -5.34 19.01 7.78
CA ALA A 22 -5.39 18.22 6.56
C ALA A 22 -5.45 16.73 6.91
N PRO A 23 -6.60 16.18 7.29
CA PRO A 23 -6.70 14.79 7.71
C PRO A 23 -6.31 13.84 6.57
N VAL A 24 -5.60 12.78 6.91
CA VAL A 24 -5.33 11.71 5.96
C VAL A 24 -6.64 11.04 5.59
N ARG A 25 -6.89 10.92 4.31
CA ARG A 25 -8.03 10.18 3.75
C ARG A 25 -7.56 8.85 3.21
N ILE A 26 -8.19 7.77 3.63
CA ILE A 26 -7.82 6.41 3.22
C ILE A 26 -8.98 5.70 2.53
N LEU A 27 -8.63 4.86 1.55
CA LEU A 27 -9.45 3.81 0.98
C LEU A 27 -8.63 2.53 0.98
N VAL A 28 -9.24 1.42 1.35
CA VAL A 28 -8.57 0.12 1.29
C VAL A 28 -9.37 -0.81 0.38
N PHE A 29 -8.69 -1.44 -0.57
CA PHE A 29 -9.26 -2.49 -1.39
C PHE A 29 -8.36 -3.71 -1.45
N GLU A 30 -8.94 -4.89 -1.59
CA GLU A 30 -8.21 -6.10 -1.91
C GLU A 30 -8.29 -6.37 -3.42
N TRP A 31 -7.27 -7.01 -3.95
CA TRP A 31 -7.16 -7.34 -5.36
C TRP A 31 -6.49 -8.70 -5.56
N SER A 32 -6.70 -9.28 -6.74
CA SER A 32 -6.09 -10.54 -7.18
C SER A 32 -5.96 -10.56 -8.70
N GLY A 33 -6.77 -11.33 -9.42
CA GLY A 33 -6.83 -11.33 -10.88
C GLY A 33 -7.41 -10.03 -11.48
N GLN A 34 -7.55 -10.00 -12.80
CA GLN A 34 -7.97 -8.80 -13.53
C GLN A 34 -9.37 -8.30 -13.11
N ASP A 35 -10.30 -9.20 -12.81
CA ASP A 35 -11.70 -8.87 -12.53
C ASP A 35 -12.04 -8.95 -11.03
N TYR A 36 -11.01 -9.04 -10.15
CA TYR A 36 -11.24 -9.15 -8.73
C TYR A 36 -10.61 -7.98 -7.98
N GLN A 37 -11.42 -6.96 -7.72
CA GLN A 37 -11.12 -5.84 -6.82
C GLN A 37 -12.32 -5.59 -5.93
N ARG A 38 -12.10 -5.56 -4.60
CA ARG A 38 -13.17 -5.33 -3.62
C ARG A 38 -12.75 -4.25 -2.64
N VAL A 39 -13.53 -3.18 -2.56
CA VAL A 39 -13.34 -2.15 -1.53
C VAL A 39 -13.70 -2.74 -0.17
N LEU A 40 -12.77 -2.64 0.77
CA LEU A 40 -12.90 -3.07 2.17
C LEU A 40 -13.25 -1.87 3.06
N ILE A 41 -12.58 -0.75 2.82
CA ILE A 41 -12.82 0.55 3.48
C ILE A 41 -13.06 1.57 2.36
N PRO A 42 -14.23 2.17 2.27
CA PRO A 42 -14.47 3.28 1.34
C PRO A 42 -13.71 4.53 1.81
N TRP A 43 -13.64 5.56 0.99
CA TRP A 43 -12.98 6.81 1.35
C TRP A 43 -13.41 7.28 2.74
N THR A 44 -12.43 7.40 3.62
CA THR A 44 -12.63 7.70 5.04
C THR A 44 -11.58 8.68 5.53
N ASP A 45 -12.01 9.83 6.03
CA ASP A 45 -11.16 10.83 6.67
C ASP A 45 -10.79 10.37 8.09
N ILE A 46 -9.50 10.35 8.38
CA ILE A 46 -8.96 9.96 9.69
C ILE A 46 -8.86 11.21 10.57
N THR A 47 -9.96 11.61 11.13
CA THR A 47 -10.10 12.84 11.93
C THR A 47 -9.98 12.62 13.43
N SER A 48 -9.94 11.38 13.90
CA SER A 48 -9.84 11.05 15.31
C SER A 48 -9.34 9.63 15.56
N PRO A 49 -8.78 9.35 16.77
CA PRO A 49 -8.39 7.99 17.16
C PRO A 49 -9.56 7.00 17.11
N SER A 50 -10.77 7.44 17.44
CA SER A 50 -11.98 6.58 17.39
C SER A 50 -12.34 6.21 15.95
N ARG A 51 -12.17 7.14 14.99
CA ARG A 51 -12.38 6.86 13.56
C ARG A 51 -11.38 5.85 13.05
N LEU A 52 -10.10 6.00 13.40
CA LEU A 52 -9.04 5.07 13.05
C LEU A 52 -9.28 3.67 13.65
N LYS A 53 -9.73 3.60 14.90
CA LYS A 53 -10.11 2.34 15.56
C LYS A 53 -11.24 1.65 14.81
N ALA A 54 -12.29 2.38 14.43
CA ALA A 54 -13.41 1.82 13.66
C ALA A 54 -12.94 1.24 12.30
N VAL A 55 -12.03 1.91 11.59
CA VAL A 55 -11.42 1.39 10.36
C VAL A 55 -10.66 0.09 10.64
N SER A 56 -9.84 0.06 11.69
CA SER A 56 -9.10 -1.15 12.07
C SER A 56 -10.04 -2.31 12.41
N GLU A 57 -11.10 -2.08 13.16
CA GLU A 57 -12.10 -3.09 13.52
C GLU A 57 -12.82 -3.64 12.27
N GLN A 58 -13.17 -2.77 11.33
CA GLN A 58 -13.78 -3.18 10.05
C GLN A 58 -12.82 -4.05 9.24
N LEU A 59 -11.54 -3.69 9.15
CA LEU A 59 -10.51 -4.50 8.48
C LEU A 59 -10.32 -5.86 9.16
N ARG A 60 -10.33 -5.91 10.49
CA ARG A 60 -10.22 -7.16 11.28
C ARG A 60 -11.41 -8.09 11.07
N SER A 61 -12.59 -7.54 10.89
CA SER A 61 -13.82 -8.31 10.63
C SER A 61 -13.94 -8.80 9.17
N THR A 62 -13.04 -8.33 8.29
CA THR A 62 -13.05 -8.75 6.88
C THR A 62 -12.68 -10.22 6.75
N THR A 63 -13.54 -10.96 6.09
CA THR A 63 -13.30 -12.37 5.74
C THR A 63 -12.74 -12.49 4.33
N ARG A 64 -11.75 -13.38 4.18
CA ARG A 64 -11.20 -13.73 2.86
C ARG A 64 -12.30 -14.33 1.99
N ARG A 65 -12.40 -13.84 0.75
CA ARG A 65 -13.28 -14.43 -0.27
C ARG A 65 -12.46 -15.29 -1.23
N GLN A 66 -13.15 -16.16 -1.93
CA GLN A 66 -12.54 -16.88 -3.04
C GLN A 66 -12.17 -15.87 -4.14
N ALA A 67 -10.94 -15.95 -4.61
CA ALA A 67 -10.38 -15.05 -5.62
C ALA A 67 -9.54 -15.86 -6.61
N PRO A 68 -9.36 -15.39 -7.86
CA PRO A 68 -8.46 -16.02 -8.82
C PRO A 68 -7.04 -16.16 -8.25
N PRO A 69 -6.34 -17.28 -8.47
CA PRO A 69 -4.96 -17.47 -7.97
C PRO A 69 -3.94 -16.79 -8.90
N THR A 70 -4.20 -15.55 -9.30
CA THR A 70 -3.37 -14.78 -10.23
C THR A 70 -3.06 -13.41 -9.66
N THR A 71 -1.96 -12.81 -10.13
CA THR A 71 -1.42 -11.53 -9.66
C THR A 71 -1.51 -10.50 -10.77
N ALA A 72 -2.52 -9.62 -10.71
CA ALA A 72 -2.79 -8.58 -11.70
C ALA A 72 -2.35 -7.18 -11.19
N LEU A 73 -1.04 -6.99 -10.98
CA LEU A 73 -0.47 -5.76 -10.44
C LEU A 73 -0.82 -4.53 -11.29
N GLY A 74 -0.71 -4.63 -12.60
CA GLY A 74 -1.05 -3.50 -13.48
C GLY A 74 -2.53 -3.14 -13.41
N GLN A 75 -3.42 -4.12 -13.25
CA GLN A 75 -4.85 -3.86 -13.04
C GLN A 75 -5.09 -3.19 -11.67
N ALA A 76 -4.39 -3.65 -10.62
CA ALA A 76 -4.48 -3.02 -9.30
C ALA A 76 -4.02 -1.55 -9.33
N ILE A 77 -2.96 -1.23 -10.07
CA ILE A 77 -2.49 0.15 -10.30
C ILE A 77 -3.58 0.99 -10.99
N GLN A 78 -4.15 0.50 -12.08
CA GLN A 78 -5.20 1.24 -12.81
C GLN A 78 -6.42 1.53 -11.92
N VAL A 79 -6.88 0.54 -11.17
CA VAL A 79 -8.02 0.69 -10.26
C VAL A 79 -7.68 1.65 -9.11
N GLY A 80 -6.52 1.49 -8.48
CA GLY A 80 -6.05 2.37 -7.41
C GLY A 80 -5.88 3.82 -7.86
N ALA A 81 -5.29 4.04 -9.04
CA ALA A 81 -5.19 5.37 -9.65
C ALA A 81 -6.58 5.96 -9.94
N GLY A 82 -7.52 5.14 -10.43
CA GLY A 82 -8.90 5.53 -10.63
C GLY A 82 -9.60 5.99 -9.34
N PHE A 83 -9.35 5.33 -8.21
CA PHE A 83 -9.84 5.80 -6.90
C PHE A 83 -9.19 7.13 -6.50
N LEU A 84 -7.88 7.26 -6.62
CA LEU A 84 -7.15 8.48 -6.26
C LEU A 84 -7.55 9.68 -7.12
N ASN A 85 -7.89 9.48 -8.38
CA ASN A 85 -8.39 10.53 -9.27
C ASN A 85 -9.79 11.06 -8.87
N GLN A 86 -10.51 10.37 -7.99
CA GLN A 86 -11.74 10.89 -7.36
C GLN A 86 -11.44 11.88 -6.23
N GLN A 87 -10.17 12.12 -5.91
CA GLN A 87 -9.71 12.99 -4.82
C GLN A 87 -8.79 14.11 -5.37
N PRO A 88 -9.29 14.98 -6.25
CA PRO A 88 -8.46 16.00 -6.90
C PRO A 88 -7.95 17.07 -5.93
N ASP A 89 -8.66 17.27 -4.81
CA ASP A 89 -8.31 18.29 -3.80
C ASP A 89 -7.21 17.81 -2.82
N CYS A 90 -6.80 16.54 -2.89
CA CYS A 90 -5.68 16.04 -2.11
C CYS A 90 -4.37 16.52 -2.70
N TRP A 91 -3.60 17.27 -1.92
CA TRP A 91 -2.29 17.81 -2.33
C TRP A 91 -1.21 16.72 -2.53
N LYS A 92 -1.37 15.53 -1.93
CA LYS A 92 -0.56 14.34 -2.18
C LYS A 92 -1.45 13.12 -2.30
N ARG A 93 -1.21 12.32 -3.32
CA ARG A 93 -1.95 11.09 -3.61
C ARG A 93 -0.98 9.94 -3.70
N THR A 94 -1.15 8.95 -2.81
CA THR A 94 -0.26 7.78 -2.74
C THR A 94 -1.06 6.49 -2.88
N LEU A 95 -0.62 5.63 -3.76
CA LEU A 95 -1.10 4.26 -3.90
C LEU A 95 -0.11 3.30 -3.25
N ASP A 96 -0.56 2.61 -2.21
CA ASP A 96 0.19 1.56 -1.55
C ASP A 96 -0.18 0.19 -2.06
N ILE A 97 0.80 -0.56 -2.55
CA ILE A 97 0.59 -1.92 -3.06
C ILE A 97 1.35 -2.92 -2.17
N SER A 98 0.61 -3.87 -1.57
CA SER A 98 1.22 -5.02 -0.90
C SER A 98 1.14 -6.24 -1.81
N GLY A 99 2.26 -6.93 -2.04
CA GLY A 99 2.30 -8.11 -2.89
C GLY A 99 3.46 -9.05 -2.56
N ASP A 100 3.24 -10.33 -2.85
CA ASP A 100 4.17 -11.45 -2.64
C ASP A 100 4.63 -12.11 -3.95
N GLY A 101 4.29 -11.51 -5.10
CA GLY A 101 4.59 -12.05 -6.42
C GLY A 101 4.68 -11.00 -7.52
N LYS A 102 5.25 -11.42 -8.66
CA LYS A 102 5.31 -10.63 -9.88
C LYS A 102 3.97 -10.67 -10.62
N ASN A 103 3.74 -9.66 -11.48
CA ASN A 103 2.59 -9.68 -12.39
C ASN A 103 2.60 -10.95 -13.25
N ASN A 104 1.48 -11.64 -13.33
CA ASN A 104 1.33 -12.84 -14.17
C ASN A 104 0.03 -12.84 -14.99
N THR A 105 -0.77 -11.77 -14.89
CA THR A 105 -1.99 -11.61 -15.69
C THR A 105 -2.35 -10.11 -15.81
N GLY A 106 -3.06 -9.77 -16.86
CA GLY A 106 -3.45 -8.38 -17.14
C GLY A 106 -2.32 -7.51 -17.67
N PRO A 107 -2.48 -6.19 -17.64
CA PRO A 107 -1.48 -5.27 -18.14
C PRO A 107 -0.21 -5.31 -17.27
N GLU A 108 0.94 -5.12 -17.91
CA GLU A 108 2.21 -4.98 -17.21
C GLU A 108 2.24 -3.67 -16.41
N PRO A 109 2.72 -3.66 -15.14
CA PRO A 109 2.74 -2.48 -14.30
C PRO A 109 3.38 -1.25 -14.96
N HIS A 110 4.56 -1.42 -15.57
CA HIS A 110 5.29 -0.33 -16.24
C HIS A 110 4.60 0.23 -17.48
N HIS A 111 3.58 -0.43 -18.00
CA HIS A 111 2.74 0.09 -19.09
C HIS A 111 1.62 0.98 -18.57
N VAL A 112 1.33 0.99 -17.27
CA VAL A 112 0.18 1.68 -16.69
C VAL A 112 0.53 2.69 -15.60
N ASN A 113 1.79 2.73 -15.14
CA ASN A 113 2.27 3.60 -14.07
C ASN A 113 3.14 4.77 -14.56
N SER A 114 3.12 5.07 -15.86
CA SER A 114 3.86 6.23 -16.37
C SER A 114 3.20 7.55 -15.96
N PRO A 115 3.96 8.66 -15.84
CA PRO A 115 3.42 9.97 -15.44
C PRO A 115 2.23 10.43 -16.30
N GLU A 116 2.22 10.08 -17.60
CA GLU A 116 1.12 10.44 -18.51
C GLU A 116 -0.19 9.71 -18.16
N LYS A 117 -0.11 8.58 -17.43
CA LYS A 117 -1.27 7.76 -17.07
C LYS A 117 -1.76 7.97 -15.66
N ILE A 118 -0.83 8.15 -14.71
CA ILE A 118 -1.17 8.29 -13.30
C ILE A 118 -1.01 9.71 -12.75
N GLY A 119 -0.43 10.64 -13.55
CA GLY A 119 -0.20 12.02 -13.12
C GLY A 119 0.84 12.08 -12.00
N ASP A 120 0.50 12.80 -10.94
CA ASP A 120 1.33 13.03 -9.76
C ASP A 120 1.17 11.96 -8.65
N ILE A 121 0.46 10.86 -8.94
CA ILE A 121 0.29 9.76 -7.99
C ILE A 121 1.63 9.07 -7.73
N VAL A 122 1.99 8.95 -6.44
CA VAL A 122 3.15 8.16 -6.01
C VAL A 122 2.72 6.72 -5.76
N ILE A 123 3.45 5.75 -6.27
CA ILE A 123 3.21 4.33 -6.02
C ILE A 123 4.32 3.77 -5.16
N ASN A 124 4.00 3.42 -3.92
CA ASN A 124 4.86 2.72 -2.98
C ASN A 124 4.48 1.25 -2.86
N ALA A 125 5.38 0.43 -2.33
CA ALA A 125 5.11 -0.99 -2.17
C ALA A 125 5.52 -1.55 -0.80
N LEU A 126 4.76 -2.56 -0.33
CA LEU A 126 5.19 -3.50 0.68
C LEU A 126 5.38 -4.86 0.02
N ILE A 127 6.62 -5.33 -0.03
CA ILE A 127 7.00 -6.59 -0.63
C ILE A 127 6.99 -7.67 0.46
N ILE A 128 6.20 -8.72 0.26
CA ILE A 128 6.09 -9.82 1.21
C ILE A 128 6.98 -10.96 0.69
N GLY A 129 8.09 -11.20 1.40
CA GLY A 129 8.98 -12.31 1.09
C GLY A 129 8.36 -13.66 1.51
N VAL A 130 8.83 -14.74 0.93
CA VAL A 130 8.43 -16.09 1.30
C VAL A 130 9.08 -16.44 2.64
N ASP A 131 8.37 -17.14 3.53
CA ASP A 131 8.91 -17.58 4.81
C ASP A 131 10.21 -18.36 4.65
N ALA A 132 11.17 -18.05 5.54
CA ALA A 132 12.51 -18.63 5.59
C ALA A 132 12.59 -20.14 5.91
N THR A 133 11.49 -20.87 5.83
CA THR A 133 11.46 -22.33 5.99
C THR A 133 12.06 -23.10 4.81
N SER A 134 12.19 -22.47 3.64
CA SER A 134 12.97 -22.97 2.52
C SER A 134 14.39 -22.39 2.60
N ARG A 135 15.40 -23.24 2.55
CA ARG A 135 16.86 -22.97 2.61
C ARG A 135 17.20 -21.49 2.39
N LEU A 136 17.72 -20.82 3.42
CA LEU A 136 17.95 -19.36 3.54
C LEU A 136 18.45 -18.68 2.23
N SER A 137 19.34 -19.32 1.49
CA SER A 137 19.88 -18.77 0.24
C SER A 137 18.85 -18.60 -0.90
N HIS A 138 17.84 -19.48 -0.99
CA HIS A 138 16.78 -19.35 -2.01
C HIS A 138 15.72 -18.31 -1.63
N ALA A 139 15.41 -18.17 -0.35
CA ALA A 139 14.47 -17.17 0.14
C ALA A 139 15.04 -15.75 -0.02
N GLU A 140 16.31 -15.53 0.28
CA GLU A 140 16.99 -14.25 0.12
C GLU A 140 17.08 -13.83 -1.37
N LEU A 141 17.42 -14.75 -2.26
CA LEU A 141 17.44 -14.50 -3.70
C LEU A 141 16.06 -14.17 -4.25
N SER A 142 15.02 -14.85 -3.78
CA SER A 142 13.63 -14.59 -4.14
C SER A 142 13.15 -13.20 -3.69
N ILE A 143 13.50 -12.77 -2.48
CA ILE A 143 13.18 -11.43 -1.96
C ILE A 143 13.93 -10.36 -2.76
N ALA A 144 15.23 -10.54 -3.02
CA ALA A 144 16.04 -9.58 -3.78
C ALA A 144 15.50 -9.42 -5.22
N GLU A 145 15.15 -10.54 -5.87
CA GLU A 145 14.58 -10.54 -7.21
C GLU A 145 13.21 -9.84 -7.25
N LEU A 146 12.35 -10.10 -6.27
CA LEU A 146 11.05 -9.46 -6.17
C LEU A 146 11.18 -7.96 -5.87
N THR A 147 12.11 -7.58 -4.99
CA THR A 147 12.42 -6.18 -4.69
C THR A 147 12.90 -5.44 -5.94
N ALA A 148 13.82 -6.03 -6.71
CA ALA A 148 14.28 -5.47 -7.97
C ALA A 148 13.13 -5.33 -8.99
N TYR A 149 12.26 -6.33 -9.08
CA TYR A 149 11.08 -6.27 -9.94
C TYR A 149 10.17 -5.10 -9.56
N PHE A 150 9.83 -4.95 -8.27
CA PHE A 150 8.99 -3.84 -7.81
C PHE A 150 9.66 -2.48 -8.08
N ALA A 151 10.95 -2.35 -7.80
CA ALA A 151 11.70 -1.11 -8.04
C ALA A 151 11.68 -0.67 -9.50
N HIS A 152 11.78 -1.61 -10.44
CA HIS A 152 11.87 -1.31 -11.87
C HIS A 152 10.53 -1.29 -12.60
N ARG A 153 9.50 -1.93 -12.08
CA ARG A 153 8.24 -2.16 -12.79
C ARG A 153 7.02 -1.56 -12.11
N VAL A 154 7.05 -1.44 -10.77
CA VAL A 154 5.85 -1.10 -9.99
C VAL A 154 5.94 0.29 -9.38
N LEU A 155 7.07 0.62 -8.73
CA LEU A 155 7.24 1.92 -8.10
C LEU A 155 7.17 3.05 -9.13
N ALA A 156 6.52 4.15 -8.77
CA ALA A 156 6.40 5.32 -9.65
C ALA A 156 6.21 6.60 -8.82
N GLY A 157 6.64 7.72 -9.42
CA GLY A 157 6.56 9.04 -8.79
C GLY A 157 7.80 9.41 -7.97
N PRO A 158 7.90 10.69 -7.54
CA PRO A 158 9.03 11.17 -6.77
C PRO A 158 9.08 10.50 -5.39
N ASP A 159 10.30 10.14 -4.97
CA ASP A 159 10.56 9.49 -3.67
C ASP A 159 9.81 8.18 -3.43
N ALA A 160 9.33 7.54 -4.50
CA ALA A 160 8.68 6.23 -4.40
C ALA A 160 9.64 5.20 -3.80
N PHE A 161 9.12 4.39 -2.87
CA PHE A 161 9.94 3.42 -2.15
C PHE A 161 9.19 2.12 -1.89
N SER A 162 9.94 1.10 -1.52
CA SER A 162 9.39 -0.15 -0.99
C SER A 162 9.96 -0.48 0.39
N GLU A 163 9.14 -1.15 1.20
CA GLU A 163 9.53 -1.86 2.41
C GLU A 163 9.40 -3.36 2.17
N VAL A 164 10.15 -4.14 2.94
CA VAL A 164 10.12 -5.61 2.85
C VAL A 164 9.62 -6.18 4.17
N ALA A 165 8.65 -7.07 4.09
CA ALA A 165 8.22 -7.95 5.17
C ALA A 165 8.82 -9.34 4.95
N ILE A 166 9.51 -9.88 5.96
CA ILE A 166 10.04 -11.25 5.91
C ILE A 166 8.95 -12.20 6.36
N GLY A 167 8.13 -12.66 5.40
CA GLY A 167 6.94 -13.44 5.66
C GLY A 167 5.75 -12.63 6.19
N PHE A 168 4.63 -13.32 6.35
CA PHE A 168 3.40 -12.68 6.83
C PHE A 168 3.47 -12.29 8.32
N ASP A 169 4.31 -12.93 9.10
CA ASP A 169 4.49 -12.62 10.52
C ASP A 169 5.17 -11.25 10.74
N ASP A 170 6.00 -10.81 9.78
CA ASP A 170 6.64 -9.49 9.81
C ASP A 170 5.78 -8.38 9.17
N TYR A 171 4.64 -8.73 8.57
CA TYR A 171 3.81 -7.78 7.81
C TYR A 171 3.42 -6.54 8.62
N GLU A 172 2.93 -6.72 9.85
CA GLU A 172 2.49 -5.61 10.71
C GLU A 172 3.62 -4.62 10.96
N ARG A 173 4.80 -5.14 11.33
CA ARG A 173 5.98 -4.33 11.63
C ARG A 173 6.49 -3.59 10.39
N ALA A 174 6.58 -4.27 9.26
CA ALA A 174 7.02 -3.67 8.01
C ALA A 174 6.02 -2.63 7.50
N MET A 175 4.72 -2.89 7.61
CA MET A 175 3.67 -1.94 7.26
C MET A 175 3.70 -0.71 8.17
N SER A 176 3.94 -0.88 9.47
CA SER A 176 4.09 0.26 10.40
C SER A 176 5.26 1.14 10.02
N ARG A 177 6.45 0.58 9.73
CA ARG A 177 7.61 1.35 9.24
C ARG A 177 7.28 2.11 7.95
N LYS A 178 6.62 1.43 7.01
CA LYS A 178 6.24 2.02 5.76
C LYS A 178 5.29 3.22 5.93
N LEU A 179 4.23 3.05 6.71
CA LEU A 179 3.27 4.11 7.01
C LEU A 179 3.93 5.30 7.72
N LEU A 180 4.82 5.06 8.69
CA LEU A 180 5.54 6.13 9.37
C LEU A 180 6.39 6.94 8.39
N ARG A 181 7.14 6.29 7.52
CA ARG A 181 7.94 6.97 6.50
C ARG A 181 7.09 7.85 5.59
N GLU A 182 5.91 7.40 5.18
CA GLU A 182 4.99 8.18 4.37
C GLU A 182 4.45 9.41 5.09
N LEU A 183 4.10 9.25 6.38
CA LEU A 183 3.59 10.31 7.22
C LEU A 183 4.66 11.35 7.57
N GLU A 184 5.93 10.95 7.69
CA GLU A 184 7.06 11.88 7.87
C GLU A 184 7.23 12.80 6.66
N PHE A 185 7.17 12.28 5.44
CA PHE A 185 7.20 13.09 4.22
C PHE A 185 6.04 14.08 4.16
N LEU A 186 4.85 13.70 4.62
CA LEU A 186 3.70 14.59 4.69
C LEU A 186 3.94 15.77 5.63
N SER A 187 4.53 15.53 6.81
CA SER A 187 4.79 16.57 7.81
C SER A 187 5.87 17.56 7.36
N MET A 188 6.90 17.10 6.64
CA MET A 188 7.98 17.95 6.13
C MET A 188 7.50 18.86 5.01
N SER A 189 6.67 18.38 4.10
CA SER A 189 6.14 19.18 2.99
C SER A 189 5.18 20.29 3.42
N GLN A 190 4.59 20.20 4.62
CA GLN A 190 3.78 21.29 5.21
C GLN A 190 4.63 22.41 5.82
N SER A 191 5.88 22.11 6.20
CA SER A 191 6.76 23.11 6.81
C SER A 191 7.39 24.07 5.81
N ASP A 192 7.33 23.76 4.53
CA ASP A 192 7.93 24.53 3.43
C ASP A 192 6.90 25.41 2.67
N GLN A 193 5.65 25.48 3.13
CA GLN A 193 4.57 26.36 2.60
C GLN A 193 4.20 27.46 3.60
#